data_2ae802af3ada45a22c2197f66c4200b6
#
_entry.id   2ae802af3ada45a22c2197f66c4200b6
#
_cell.length_a   1.000
_cell.length_b   1.000
_cell.length_c   1.000
_cell.angle_alpha   90.00
_cell.angle_beta   90.00
_cell.angle_gamma   90.00
#
_symmetry.space_group_name_H-M   'P 1'
#
loop_
_entity.id
_entity.type
_entity.pdbx_description
1 polymer ?
#
loop_
_entity_poly.entity_id
_entity_poly.type
_entity_poly.pdbx_seq_one_letter_code
_entity_poly.pdbx_strand_id
1 'polypeptide(L)'
;LGFYKLYINGKEVTRGELNTDWTNYAKIIYYDTYNIKPFINQPKNEVIVELADGWFNPAPLKLFGKYNLRETLTIGEPQVIADIYMKFADREMIIGSDADWQYCEGAYTFNNIYLGERLDMKLFRGDNTTDLLMPDWKNVVLSNGPEGRLVSSFIPKINHTLSLGAEHIHVVDEETFIIDFGAIVTGFIDLSITASENQRVELLYSEDVDENYELNTDSTLAGFVGKQVTE
;
A
#
# COMPACT_ATOMS: atom_id res chain seq x y z
N LEU A 1 2.94 -4.02 10.36
CA LEU A 1 2.66 -5.25 9.60
C LEU A 1 1.56 -4.97 8.59
N GLY A 2 1.69 -5.54 7.41
CA GLY A 2 1.07 -5.04 6.19
C GLY A 2 1.99 -4.00 5.54
N PHE A 3 1.55 -3.39 4.44
CA PHE A 3 2.24 -2.23 3.87
C PHE A 3 1.82 -0.96 4.61
N TYR A 4 2.68 0.06 4.59
CA TYR A 4 2.33 1.33 5.22
C TYR A 4 2.94 2.54 4.50
N LYS A 5 2.26 3.68 4.66
CA LYS A 5 2.81 5.01 4.42
C LYS A 5 2.66 5.86 5.68
N LEU A 6 3.70 6.63 5.99
CA LEU A 6 3.73 7.52 7.16
C LEU A 6 3.64 8.97 6.70
N TYR A 7 2.72 9.71 7.29
CA TYR A 7 2.54 11.14 7.03
C TYR A 7 2.67 11.92 8.34
N ILE A 8 3.25 13.09 8.26
CA ILE A 8 3.31 14.06 9.36
C ILE A 8 2.88 15.41 8.83
N ASN A 9 1.85 15.99 9.45
CA ASN A 9 1.26 17.26 9.02
C ASN A 9 0.90 17.27 7.51
N GLY A 10 0.32 16.17 7.02
CA GLY A 10 -0.07 15.98 5.64
C GLY A 10 1.08 15.76 4.65
N LYS A 11 2.33 15.62 5.10
CA LYS A 11 3.48 15.35 4.25
C LYS A 11 3.97 13.93 4.41
N GLU A 12 4.18 13.23 3.31
CA GLU A 12 4.73 11.89 3.34
C GLU A 12 6.19 11.90 3.85
N VAL A 13 6.45 11.01 4.80
CA VAL A 13 7.75 10.80 5.44
C VAL A 13 8.41 9.51 4.97
N THR A 14 7.58 8.55 4.55
CA THR A 14 7.99 7.23 4.08
C THR A 14 8.97 7.37 2.90
N ARG A 15 9.94 6.48 2.84
CA ARG A 15 10.90 6.41 1.73
C ARG A 15 10.72 5.09 1.01
N GLY A 16 10.55 5.17 -0.30
CA GLY A 16 10.30 4.02 -1.17
C GLY A 16 8.90 3.44 -0.99
N GLU A 17 8.60 2.48 -1.83
CA GLU A 17 7.29 1.84 -1.92
C GLU A 17 7.26 0.50 -1.18
N LEU A 18 6.05 -0.03 -0.93
CA LEU A 18 5.76 -1.36 -0.39
C LEU A 18 6.50 -1.67 0.92
N ASN A 19 6.59 -0.68 1.82
CA ASN A 19 7.16 -0.90 3.15
C ASN A 19 6.13 -1.64 4.03
N THR A 20 6.49 -2.61 4.85
CA THR A 20 7.81 -3.16 5.17
C THR A 20 8.08 -4.43 4.37
N ASP A 21 9.36 -4.81 4.29
CA ASP A 21 9.76 -6.05 3.62
C ASP A 21 9.19 -7.29 4.31
N TRP A 22 8.88 -8.31 3.51
CA TRP A 22 8.37 -9.57 4.00
C TRP A 22 9.40 -10.40 4.75
N THR A 23 8.97 -11.00 5.86
CA THR A 23 9.77 -11.92 6.65
C THR A 23 8.92 -13.07 7.19
N ASN A 24 9.54 -14.01 7.87
CA ASN A 24 8.79 -14.89 8.76
C ASN A 24 8.49 -14.12 10.06
N TYR A 25 7.28 -13.54 10.14
CA TYR A 25 6.85 -12.68 11.23
C TYR A 25 6.82 -13.36 12.62
N ALA A 26 6.82 -14.69 12.66
CA ALA A 26 7.02 -15.41 13.91
C ALA A 26 8.47 -15.37 14.41
N LYS A 27 9.43 -14.93 13.59
CA LYS A 27 10.87 -14.89 13.94
C LYS A 27 11.43 -13.48 13.93
N ILE A 28 11.16 -12.72 12.85
CA ILE A 28 11.73 -11.39 12.61
C ILE A 28 10.64 -10.49 12.05
N ILE A 29 10.57 -9.28 12.57
CA ILE A 29 9.73 -8.20 12.05
C ILE A 29 10.64 -7.01 11.79
N TYR A 30 10.69 -6.54 10.55
CA TYR A 30 11.46 -5.34 10.22
C TYR A 30 10.72 -4.08 10.66
N TYR A 31 11.50 -3.10 11.11
CA TYR A 31 11.04 -1.74 11.34
C TYR A 31 11.94 -0.73 10.61
N ASP A 32 11.34 0.40 10.27
CA ASP A 32 12.04 1.53 9.66
C ASP A 32 12.21 2.67 10.66
N THR A 33 13.24 3.49 10.45
CA THR A 33 13.51 4.68 11.26
C THR A 33 13.59 5.91 10.38
N TYR A 34 12.87 6.95 10.78
CA TYR A 34 12.78 8.21 10.04
C TYR A 34 13.23 9.40 10.88
N ASN A 35 13.99 10.31 10.28
CA ASN A 35 14.22 11.61 10.88
C ASN A 35 13.02 12.51 10.60
N ILE A 36 12.16 12.67 11.60
CA ILE A 36 10.92 13.44 11.47
C ILE A 36 11.09 14.93 11.82
N LYS A 37 12.26 15.37 12.27
CA LYS A 37 12.52 16.76 12.66
C LYS A 37 12.14 17.81 11.59
N PRO A 38 12.35 17.57 10.27
CA PRO A 38 11.94 18.51 9.22
C PRO A 38 10.43 18.68 9.09
N PHE A 39 9.65 17.73 9.59
CA PHE A 39 8.19 17.70 9.45
C PHE A 39 7.47 18.26 10.69
N ILE A 40 8.18 18.37 11.84
CA ILE A 40 7.65 18.90 13.09
C ILE A 40 7.82 20.42 13.08
N ASN A 41 6.79 21.13 12.65
CA ASN A 41 6.86 22.58 12.44
C ASN A 41 5.66 23.35 13.00
N GLN A 42 4.83 22.69 13.80
CA GLN A 42 3.61 23.25 14.40
C GLN A 42 3.57 22.98 15.90
N PRO A 43 2.84 23.79 16.69
CA PRO A 43 2.64 23.52 18.12
C PRO A 43 1.89 22.20 18.39
N LYS A 44 0.98 21.82 17.50
CA LYS A 44 0.28 20.53 17.49
C LYS A 44 0.58 19.86 16.15
N ASN A 45 1.17 18.68 16.21
CA ASN A 45 1.52 17.92 15.03
C ASN A 45 0.64 16.68 14.93
N GLU A 46 0.29 16.32 13.71
CA GLU A 46 -0.50 15.15 13.39
C GLU A 46 0.39 14.07 12.79
N VAL A 47 0.18 12.84 13.20
CA VAL A 47 0.86 11.65 12.66
C VAL A 47 -0.21 10.70 12.15
N ILE A 48 -0.14 10.37 10.86
CA ILE A 48 -1.04 9.42 10.21
C ILE A 48 -0.20 8.27 9.65
N VAL A 49 -0.67 7.06 9.89
CA VAL A 49 -0.13 5.85 9.28
C VAL A 49 -1.25 5.22 8.46
N GLU A 50 -1.10 5.27 7.15
CA GLU A 50 -1.95 4.51 6.23
C GLU A 50 -1.46 3.06 6.20
N LEU A 51 -2.38 2.11 6.35
CA LEU A 51 -2.08 0.68 6.38
C LEU A 51 -2.79 -0.04 5.23
N ALA A 52 -2.11 -1.03 4.66
CA ALA A 52 -2.65 -1.94 3.68
C ALA A 52 -2.30 -3.39 4.05
N ASP A 53 -3.02 -4.35 3.48
CA ASP A 53 -2.89 -5.78 3.79
C ASP A 53 -1.47 -6.33 3.60
N GLY A 54 -0.84 -6.00 2.48
CA GLY A 54 0.51 -6.44 2.15
C GLY A 54 0.72 -7.95 2.32
N TRP A 55 1.88 -8.34 2.81
CA TRP A 55 2.21 -9.74 3.08
C TRP A 55 1.64 -10.28 4.39
N PHE A 56 1.10 -9.42 5.24
CA PHE A 56 0.55 -9.85 6.52
C PHE A 56 -0.89 -10.36 6.42
N ASN A 57 -1.65 -9.90 5.43
CA ASN A 57 -3.00 -10.37 5.15
C ASN A 57 -3.20 -10.76 3.66
N PRO A 58 -2.43 -11.76 3.16
CA PRO A 58 -2.50 -12.14 1.76
C PRO A 58 -3.80 -12.86 1.44
N ALA A 59 -4.20 -12.86 0.17
CA ALA A 59 -5.28 -13.72 -0.32
C ALA A 59 -5.01 -15.20 -0.02
N PRO A 60 -6.04 -16.06 -0.02
CA PRO A 60 -5.90 -17.51 0.16
C PRO A 60 -5.29 -18.16 -1.08
N LEU A 61 -4.04 -17.85 -1.38
CA LEU A 61 -3.29 -18.34 -2.53
C LEU A 61 -2.72 -19.73 -2.27
N LYS A 62 -2.95 -20.65 -3.18
CA LYS A 62 -2.32 -21.98 -3.19
C LYS A 62 -1.09 -21.99 -4.10
N LEU A 63 0.09 -21.87 -3.51
CA LEU A 63 1.34 -22.02 -4.24
C LEU A 63 1.54 -23.47 -4.66
N PHE A 64 1.88 -23.70 -5.94
CA PHE A 64 2.10 -25.03 -6.53
C PHE A 64 0.92 -26.01 -6.29
N GLY A 65 -0.29 -25.49 -6.11
CA GLY A 65 -1.49 -26.30 -5.82
C GLY A 65 -1.51 -26.99 -4.45
N LYS A 66 -0.52 -26.73 -3.59
CA LYS A 66 -0.32 -27.45 -2.31
C LYS A 66 -0.33 -26.55 -1.09
N TYR A 67 0.32 -25.39 -1.17
CA TYR A 67 0.56 -24.55 0.00
C TYR A 67 -0.38 -23.35 0.00
N ASN A 68 -1.31 -23.32 0.94
CA ASN A 68 -2.13 -22.14 1.17
C ASN A 68 -1.34 -21.15 2.04
N LEU A 69 -1.13 -19.94 1.56
CA LEU A 69 -0.40 -18.90 2.27
C LEU A 69 -1.03 -18.60 3.63
N ARG A 70 -2.35 -18.57 3.71
CA ARG A 70 -3.06 -18.27 4.97
C ARG A 70 -2.96 -19.37 6.02
N GLU A 71 -2.63 -20.60 5.63
CA GLU A 71 -2.45 -21.73 6.54
C GLU A 71 -1.00 -21.92 6.97
N THR A 72 -0.05 -21.40 6.20
CA THR A 72 1.39 -21.66 6.40
C THR A 72 2.16 -20.46 6.94
N LEU A 73 1.63 -19.26 6.75
CA LEU A 73 2.27 -18.01 7.19
C LEU A 73 1.64 -17.48 8.48
N THR A 74 2.42 -16.69 9.20
CA THR A 74 1.88 -15.86 10.28
C THR A 74 1.15 -14.69 9.65
N ILE A 75 -0.15 -14.65 9.78
CA ILE A 75 -1.04 -13.67 9.18
C ILE A 75 -1.92 -12.99 10.24
N GLY A 76 -2.48 -11.86 9.87
CA GLY A 76 -3.45 -11.11 10.68
C GLY A 76 -3.90 -9.84 9.98
N GLU A 77 -4.77 -9.09 10.63
CA GLU A 77 -5.14 -7.75 10.19
C GLU A 77 -3.92 -6.80 10.26
N PRO A 78 -3.82 -5.81 9.35
CA PRO A 78 -2.74 -4.83 9.39
C PRO A 78 -2.58 -4.17 10.76
N GLN A 79 -1.35 -4.03 11.22
CA GLN A 79 -1.04 -3.53 12.55
C GLN A 79 0.14 -2.59 12.52
N VAL A 80 0.13 -1.60 13.41
CA VAL A 80 1.23 -0.66 13.59
C VAL A 80 1.70 -0.64 15.03
N ILE A 81 3.02 -0.53 15.20
CA ILE A 81 3.68 -0.08 16.42
C ILE A 81 4.63 1.04 16.03
N ALA A 82 4.60 2.13 16.74
CA ALA A 82 5.43 3.29 16.47
C ALA A 82 5.91 3.95 17.77
N ASP A 83 7.19 4.32 17.80
CA ASP A 83 7.78 5.11 18.85
C ASP A 83 8.38 6.39 18.27
N ILE A 84 8.01 7.52 18.83
CA ILE A 84 8.58 8.83 18.53
C ILE A 84 9.59 9.18 19.61
N TYR A 85 10.87 9.11 19.27
CA TYR A 85 11.95 9.48 20.16
C TYR A 85 12.33 10.95 19.99
N MET A 86 12.29 11.70 21.07
CA MET A 86 12.65 13.12 21.08
C MET A 86 13.75 13.38 22.10
N LYS A 87 14.82 14.05 21.65
CA LYS A 87 15.94 14.48 22.48
C LYS A 87 15.96 15.98 22.58
N PHE A 88 15.80 16.47 23.81
CA PHE A 88 15.96 17.86 24.17
C PHE A 88 17.34 18.08 24.84
N ALA A 89 17.68 19.32 25.14
CA ALA A 89 18.95 19.64 25.81
C ALA A 89 19.05 19.04 27.21
N ASP A 90 17.92 18.93 27.90
CA ASP A 90 17.81 18.58 29.32
C ASP A 90 17.07 17.24 29.58
N ARG A 91 16.44 16.68 28.56
CA ARG A 91 15.62 15.48 28.71
C ARG A 91 15.47 14.71 27.40
N GLU A 92 15.09 13.47 27.53
CA GLU A 92 14.63 12.60 26.45
C GLU A 92 13.19 12.20 26.71
N MET A 93 12.40 12.04 25.66
CA MET A 93 11.01 11.62 25.72
C MET A 93 10.71 10.62 24.60
N ILE A 94 9.93 9.61 24.92
CA ILE A 94 9.39 8.66 23.95
C ILE A 94 7.87 8.74 24.01
N ILE A 95 7.24 8.86 22.86
CA ILE A 95 5.79 8.75 22.67
C ILE A 95 5.55 7.52 21.82
N GLY A 96 4.94 6.50 22.40
CA GLY A 96 4.54 5.27 21.69
C GLY A 96 3.13 5.34 21.15
N SER A 97 2.82 4.48 20.20
CA SER A 97 1.45 4.20 19.83
C SER A 97 0.74 3.44 20.96
N ASP A 98 -0.48 3.84 21.27
CA ASP A 98 -1.27 3.31 22.38
C ASP A 98 -2.78 3.27 22.06
N ALA A 99 -3.60 3.01 23.07
CA ALA A 99 -5.05 2.93 22.94
C ALA A 99 -5.75 4.28 22.65
N ASP A 100 -5.04 5.40 22.78
CA ASP A 100 -5.58 6.74 22.47
C ASP A 100 -5.52 7.07 20.98
N TRP A 101 -4.84 6.23 20.19
CA TRP A 101 -4.87 6.35 18.75
C TRP A 101 -6.25 6.00 18.20
N GLN A 102 -6.55 6.57 17.04
CA GLN A 102 -7.79 6.34 16.33
C GLN A 102 -7.52 5.85 14.90
N TYR A 103 -8.48 5.16 14.33
CA TYR A 103 -8.43 4.74 12.93
C TYR A 103 -9.75 5.05 12.22
N CYS A 104 -9.70 5.14 10.91
CA CYS A 104 -10.85 5.13 10.02
C CYS A 104 -10.52 4.33 8.76
N GLU A 105 -11.55 3.89 8.06
CA GLU A 105 -11.40 3.28 6.74
C GLU A 105 -10.89 4.32 5.73
N GLY A 106 -9.97 3.93 4.86
CA GLY A 106 -9.43 4.75 3.80
C GLY A 106 -10.20 4.64 2.48
N ALA A 107 -9.68 5.31 1.44
CA ALA A 107 -10.23 5.28 0.10
C ALA A 107 -10.03 3.93 -0.61
N TYR A 108 -9.03 3.16 -0.22
CA TYR A 108 -8.82 1.80 -0.71
C TYR A 108 -9.79 0.84 -0.02
N THR A 109 -10.90 0.53 -0.69
CA THR A 109 -11.95 -0.37 -0.18
C THR A 109 -11.59 -1.84 -0.29
N PHE A 110 -10.58 -2.16 -1.08
CA PHE A 110 -9.96 -3.48 -1.22
C PHE A 110 -8.50 -3.30 -1.63
N ASN A 111 -7.61 -4.11 -1.09
CA ASN A 111 -6.23 -4.19 -1.54
C ASN A 111 -5.69 -5.60 -1.32
N ASN A 112 -4.90 -6.07 -2.25
CA ASN A 112 -4.23 -7.38 -2.15
C ASN A 112 -3.05 -7.44 -3.11
N ILE A 113 -1.93 -7.98 -2.65
CA ILE A 113 -0.70 -8.08 -3.46
C ILE A 113 -0.82 -8.93 -4.73
N TYR A 114 -1.82 -9.79 -4.81
CA TYR A 114 -2.03 -10.67 -5.98
C TYR A 114 -3.29 -10.34 -6.77
N LEU A 115 -4.29 -9.75 -6.11
CA LEU A 115 -5.59 -9.50 -6.71
C LEU A 115 -5.80 -8.05 -7.12
N GLY A 116 -4.85 -7.16 -6.76
CA GLY A 116 -4.96 -5.74 -7.05
C GLY A 116 -5.70 -4.95 -5.98
N GLU A 117 -6.34 -3.87 -6.37
CA GLU A 117 -6.94 -2.91 -5.45
C GLU A 117 -8.21 -2.28 -6.00
N ARG A 118 -9.01 -1.70 -5.12
CA ARG A 118 -10.17 -0.88 -5.44
C ARG A 118 -10.09 0.42 -4.69
N LEU A 119 -10.15 1.52 -5.42
CA LEU A 119 -10.10 2.88 -4.90
C LEU A 119 -11.45 3.58 -5.12
N ASP A 120 -12.08 4.02 -4.06
CA ASP A 120 -13.26 4.90 -4.15
C ASP A 120 -12.80 6.36 -4.10
N MET A 121 -12.77 7.01 -5.26
CA MET A 121 -12.34 8.40 -5.39
C MET A 121 -13.22 9.39 -4.65
N LYS A 122 -14.43 9.02 -4.23
CA LYS A 122 -15.27 9.86 -3.36
C LYS A 122 -14.71 9.98 -1.95
N LEU A 123 -13.98 8.97 -1.53
CA LEU A 123 -13.31 8.91 -0.24
C LEU A 123 -11.87 9.45 -0.31
N PHE A 124 -11.33 9.56 -1.53
CA PHE A 124 -10.00 10.10 -1.76
C PHE A 124 -10.04 11.63 -1.83
N ARG A 125 -9.28 12.29 -0.99
CA ARG A 125 -9.26 13.75 -0.90
C ARG A 125 -7.86 14.32 -1.03
N GLY A 126 -7.31 14.19 -2.24
CA GLY A 126 -6.05 14.82 -2.62
C GLY A 126 -4.83 14.30 -1.83
N ASP A 127 -3.74 15.03 -1.90
CA ASP A 127 -2.46 14.67 -1.30
C ASP A 127 -2.41 14.83 0.24
N ASN A 128 -3.50 15.34 0.84
CA ASN A 128 -3.57 15.56 2.29
C ASN A 128 -4.50 14.52 2.92
N THR A 129 -3.91 13.52 3.53
CA THR A 129 -4.64 12.50 4.31
C THR A 129 -5.49 13.08 5.44
N THR A 130 -5.18 14.30 5.88
CA THR A 130 -5.91 15.03 6.93
C THR A 130 -7.25 15.59 6.47
N ASP A 131 -7.45 15.76 5.16
CA ASP A 131 -8.72 16.21 4.57
C ASP A 131 -9.74 15.07 4.38
N LEU A 132 -9.46 13.89 4.90
CA LEU A 132 -10.42 12.80 4.95
C LEU A 132 -11.63 13.25 5.79
N LEU A 133 -12.70 13.69 5.13
CA LEU A 133 -13.99 13.88 5.78
C LEU A 133 -14.61 12.51 6.12
N MET A 134 -13.87 11.73 6.87
CA MET A 134 -14.36 10.48 7.44
C MET A 134 -14.91 10.82 8.82
N PRO A 135 -16.22 10.90 8.96
CA PRO A 135 -16.83 11.31 10.23
C PRO A 135 -16.69 10.25 11.32
N ASP A 136 -16.10 9.10 11.03
CA ASP A 136 -16.23 7.92 11.89
C ASP A 136 -14.87 7.39 12.37
N TRP A 137 -14.12 8.28 13.05
CA TRP A 137 -12.91 7.86 13.76
C TRP A 137 -13.27 6.93 14.91
N LYS A 138 -12.66 5.75 14.94
CA LYS A 138 -12.84 4.71 15.94
C LYS A 138 -11.58 4.56 16.75
N ASN A 139 -11.71 4.15 18.01
CA ASN A 139 -10.56 3.82 18.82
C ASN A 139 -9.91 2.54 18.33
N VAL A 140 -8.58 2.52 18.31
CA VAL A 140 -7.82 1.32 17.95
C VAL A 140 -8.02 0.20 18.98
N VAL A 141 -7.79 -1.03 18.56
CA VAL A 141 -7.75 -2.20 19.43
C VAL A 141 -6.29 -2.62 19.60
N LEU A 142 -5.86 -2.73 20.86
CA LEU A 142 -4.50 -3.20 21.16
C LEU A 142 -4.38 -4.68 20.80
N SER A 143 -3.29 -5.02 20.13
CA SER A 143 -2.92 -6.38 19.74
C SER A 143 -1.52 -6.70 20.23
N ASN A 144 -1.29 -7.99 20.57
CA ASN A 144 0.06 -8.44 20.92
C ASN A 144 0.97 -8.59 19.68
N GLY A 145 0.37 -8.62 18.48
CA GLY A 145 1.11 -8.90 17.24
C GLY A 145 1.73 -10.30 17.21
N PRO A 146 2.52 -10.60 16.17
CA PRO A 146 3.34 -11.81 16.12
C PRO A 146 4.55 -11.72 17.05
N GLU A 147 5.10 -12.87 17.43
CA GLU A 147 6.20 -12.98 18.43
C GLU A 147 7.60 -12.69 17.84
N GLY A 148 7.70 -12.31 16.57
CA GLY A 148 8.97 -12.05 15.91
C GLY A 148 9.75 -10.91 16.55
N ARG A 149 11.07 -11.05 16.61
CA ARG A 149 11.96 -10.01 17.12
C ARG A 149 11.98 -8.81 16.16
N LEU A 150 11.83 -7.61 16.69
CA LEU A 150 11.99 -6.37 15.94
C LEU A 150 13.47 -6.17 15.54
N VAL A 151 13.70 -5.93 14.25
CA VAL A 151 15.02 -5.71 13.67
C VAL A 151 14.94 -4.52 12.71
N SER A 152 15.94 -3.62 12.77
CA SER A 152 16.01 -2.53 11.79
C SER A 152 16.14 -3.09 10.38
N SER A 153 15.31 -2.62 9.45
CA SER A 153 15.43 -3.01 8.05
C SER A 153 16.77 -2.56 7.49
N PHE A 154 17.42 -3.48 6.78
CA PHE A 154 18.67 -3.23 6.04
C PHE A 154 18.47 -3.43 4.53
N ILE A 155 17.25 -3.75 4.11
CA ILE A 155 16.89 -4.00 2.71
C ILE A 155 16.79 -2.67 1.99
N PRO A 156 17.40 -2.55 0.79
CA PRO A 156 17.28 -1.35 -0.02
C PRO A 156 15.81 -1.07 -0.36
N LYS A 157 15.40 0.18 -0.23
CA LYS A 157 14.03 0.59 -0.54
C LYS A 157 13.75 0.56 -2.04
N ILE A 158 12.54 0.20 -2.40
CA ILE A 158 12.03 0.29 -3.78
C ILE A 158 11.82 1.76 -4.10
N ASN A 159 12.57 2.30 -5.03
CA ASN A 159 12.50 3.71 -5.42
C ASN A 159 12.07 3.86 -6.87
N HIS A 160 11.43 4.95 -7.18
CA HIS A 160 11.16 5.34 -8.56
C HIS A 160 12.47 5.68 -9.25
N THR A 161 12.76 5.00 -10.33
CA THR A 161 13.99 5.21 -11.10
C THR A 161 13.75 5.86 -12.45
N LEU A 162 12.54 5.69 -13.00
CA LEU A 162 12.18 6.15 -14.32
C LEU A 162 10.67 6.40 -14.38
N SER A 163 10.24 7.40 -15.14
CA SER A 163 8.86 7.59 -15.58
C SER A 163 8.81 7.46 -17.08
N LEU A 164 7.92 6.62 -17.58
CA LEU A 164 7.70 6.38 -19.00
C LEU A 164 6.35 6.93 -19.40
N GLY A 165 6.29 7.64 -20.52
CA GLY A 165 5.02 7.93 -21.19
C GLY A 165 4.56 6.74 -22.02
N ALA A 166 3.27 6.69 -22.35
CA ALA A 166 2.75 5.74 -23.31
C ALA A 166 3.46 5.92 -24.67
N GLU A 167 3.93 4.82 -25.27
CA GLU A 167 4.49 4.83 -26.61
C GLU A 167 3.38 4.75 -27.66
N HIS A 168 2.40 3.88 -27.42
CA HIS A 168 1.21 3.73 -28.26
C HIS A 168 -0.05 3.64 -27.42
N ILE A 169 -1.16 4.15 -27.95
CA ILE A 169 -2.51 3.98 -27.42
C ILE A 169 -3.38 3.39 -28.52
N HIS A 170 -3.84 2.17 -28.32
CA HIS A 170 -4.76 1.49 -29.21
C HIS A 170 -6.18 1.64 -28.67
N VAL A 171 -7.06 2.14 -29.52
CA VAL A 171 -8.49 2.24 -29.23
C VAL A 171 -9.15 0.96 -29.66
N VAL A 172 -9.61 0.16 -28.72
CA VAL A 172 -10.33 -1.09 -29.01
C VAL A 172 -11.79 -0.77 -29.32
N ASP A 173 -12.40 0.07 -28.49
CA ASP A 173 -13.75 0.59 -28.69
C ASP A 173 -13.92 1.96 -27.99
N GLU A 174 -15.15 2.45 -27.83
CA GLU A 174 -15.42 3.78 -27.23
C GLU A 174 -15.02 3.90 -25.76
N GLU A 175 -14.88 2.76 -25.05
CA GLU A 175 -14.63 2.71 -23.60
C GLU A 175 -13.34 1.94 -23.24
N THR A 176 -12.74 1.24 -24.22
CA THR A 176 -11.60 0.35 -23.99
C THR A 176 -10.37 0.79 -24.74
N PHE A 177 -9.27 0.93 -24.03
CA PHE A 177 -7.98 1.36 -24.58
C PHE A 177 -6.89 0.39 -24.12
N ILE A 178 -5.95 0.06 -25.01
CA ILE A 178 -4.70 -0.61 -24.66
C ILE A 178 -3.58 0.44 -24.72
N ILE A 179 -2.87 0.59 -23.62
CA ILE A 179 -1.77 1.54 -23.47
C ILE A 179 -0.47 0.73 -23.45
N ASP A 180 0.34 0.91 -24.48
CA ASP A 180 1.63 0.26 -24.65
C ASP A 180 2.75 1.22 -24.25
N PHE A 181 3.63 0.77 -23.38
CA PHE A 181 4.80 1.52 -22.92
C PHE A 181 6.08 1.15 -23.67
N GLY A 182 6.02 0.29 -24.68
CA GLY A 182 7.15 -0.14 -25.50
C GLY A 182 8.20 -0.99 -24.77
N ALA A 183 7.98 -1.29 -23.49
CA ALA A 183 8.89 -2.09 -22.69
C ALA A 183 8.17 -2.77 -21.53
N ILE A 184 8.67 -3.93 -21.12
CA ILE A 184 8.27 -4.57 -19.87
C ILE A 184 8.85 -3.77 -18.71
N VAL A 185 7.99 -3.34 -17.80
CA VAL A 185 8.37 -2.52 -16.65
C VAL A 185 7.81 -3.08 -15.35
N THR A 186 8.50 -2.84 -14.25
CA THR A 186 7.96 -3.05 -12.91
C THR A 186 7.66 -1.68 -12.30
N GLY A 187 6.39 -1.43 -12.00
CA GLY A 187 5.98 -0.09 -11.52
C GLY A 187 4.48 -0.02 -11.27
N PHE A 188 4.01 1.19 -11.21
CA PHE A 188 2.59 1.54 -11.12
C PHE A 188 2.27 2.65 -12.10
N ILE A 189 1.00 2.82 -12.39
CA ILE A 189 0.52 3.79 -13.34
C ILE A 189 0.22 5.12 -12.64
N ASP A 190 0.56 6.23 -13.30
CA ASP A 190 0.07 7.57 -12.99
C ASP A 190 -0.91 7.96 -14.10
N LEU A 191 -2.20 7.95 -13.78
CA LEU A 191 -3.28 8.14 -14.73
C LEU A 191 -4.08 9.39 -14.40
N SER A 192 -4.12 10.33 -15.34
CA SER A 192 -4.97 11.52 -15.25
C SER A 192 -6.12 11.38 -16.24
N ILE A 193 -7.34 11.27 -15.74
CA ILE A 193 -8.55 11.14 -16.56
C ILE A 193 -9.62 12.13 -16.11
N THR A 194 -10.51 12.45 -17.05
CA THR A 194 -11.75 13.17 -16.73
C THR A 194 -12.91 12.19 -16.88
N ALA A 195 -13.61 11.95 -15.78
CA ALA A 195 -14.70 10.99 -15.73
C ALA A 195 -15.97 11.65 -15.18
N SER A 196 -17.13 11.05 -15.49
CA SER A 196 -18.41 11.44 -14.90
C SER A 196 -18.47 10.96 -13.45
N GLU A 197 -19.34 11.59 -12.67
CA GLU A 197 -19.62 11.12 -11.31
C GLU A 197 -20.14 9.66 -11.35
N ASN A 198 -19.59 8.82 -10.48
CA ASN A 198 -19.85 7.37 -10.38
C ASN A 198 -19.38 6.53 -11.59
N GLN A 199 -18.55 7.07 -12.44
CA GLN A 199 -17.92 6.27 -13.48
C GLN A 199 -16.88 5.32 -12.86
N ARG A 200 -16.94 4.05 -13.27
CA ARG A 200 -15.94 3.04 -12.93
C ARG A 200 -14.85 3.05 -14.00
N VAL A 201 -13.61 2.99 -13.56
CA VAL A 201 -12.45 2.78 -14.42
C VAL A 201 -11.77 1.50 -13.94
N GLU A 202 -11.52 0.58 -14.85
CA GLU A 202 -10.82 -0.68 -14.57
C GLU A 202 -9.47 -0.68 -15.28
N LEU A 203 -8.41 -0.95 -14.54
CA LEU A 203 -7.05 -1.04 -15.04
C LEU A 203 -6.58 -2.49 -14.96
N LEU A 204 -6.22 -3.07 -16.09
CA LEU A 204 -5.65 -4.40 -16.19
C LEU A 204 -4.22 -4.31 -16.71
N TYR A 205 -3.33 -5.13 -16.19
CA TYR A 205 -1.92 -5.14 -16.53
C TYR A 205 -1.53 -6.48 -17.12
N SER A 206 -0.72 -6.44 -18.17
CA SER A 206 -0.10 -7.63 -18.75
C SER A 206 1.22 -7.27 -19.43
N GLU A 207 2.09 -8.24 -19.62
CA GLU A 207 3.31 -8.13 -20.40
C GLU A 207 3.08 -8.45 -21.87
N ASP A 208 1.89 -8.91 -22.24
CA ASP A 208 1.61 -9.45 -23.56
C ASP A 208 0.18 -9.15 -24.04
N VAL A 209 0.01 -9.08 -25.34
CA VAL A 209 -1.28 -9.04 -26.05
C VAL A 209 -1.33 -10.16 -27.04
N ASP A 210 -2.53 -10.65 -27.33
CA ASP A 210 -2.73 -11.67 -28.35
C ASP A 210 -2.68 -11.09 -29.78
N GLU A 211 -2.91 -11.96 -30.78
CA GLU A 211 -2.92 -11.59 -32.20
C GLU A 211 -4.03 -10.61 -32.59
N ASN A 212 -5.06 -10.45 -31.77
CA ASN A 212 -6.16 -9.50 -31.93
C ASN A 212 -5.98 -8.21 -31.14
N TYR A 213 -4.82 -8.00 -30.51
CA TYR A 213 -4.57 -6.91 -29.58
C TYR A 213 -5.48 -6.95 -28.33
N GLU A 214 -5.90 -8.15 -27.91
CA GLU A 214 -6.54 -8.32 -26.60
C GLU A 214 -5.48 -8.60 -25.53
N LEU A 215 -5.69 -8.06 -24.34
CA LEU A 215 -4.74 -8.20 -23.24
C LEU A 215 -4.69 -9.66 -22.77
N ASN A 216 -3.52 -10.28 -22.88
CA ASN A 216 -3.30 -11.63 -22.35
C ASN A 216 -2.98 -11.55 -20.86
N THR A 217 -3.98 -11.78 -20.00
CA THR A 217 -3.83 -11.74 -18.55
C THR A 217 -3.46 -13.09 -17.93
N ASP A 218 -3.29 -14.14 -18.69
CA ASP A 218 -2.99 -15.48 -18.15
C ASP A 218 -1.65 -15.54 -17.43
N SER A 219 -0.65 -14.78 -17.90
CA SER A 219 0.66 -14.68 -17.27
C SER A 219 0.62 -13.94 -15.92
N THR A 220 -0.41 -13.12 -15.68
CA THR A 220 -0.56 -12.32 -14.45
C THR A 220 -1.41 -13.01 -13.39
N LEU A 221 -1.97 -14.19 -13.70
CA LEU A 221 -2.74 -14.97 -12.74
C LEU A 221 -1.82 -15.57 -11.67
N ALA A 222 -2.01 -15.15 -10.44
CA ALA A 222 -1.27 -15.68 -9.30
C ALA A 222 -1.82 -17.03 -8.87
N GLY A 223 -1.36 -18.08 -9.52
CA GLY A 223 -1.79 -19.45 -9.21
C GLY A 223 -3.29 -19.65 -9.40
N PHE A 224 -4.02 -20.02 -8.36
CA PHE A 224 -5.46 -20.30 -8.41
C PHE A 224 -6.32 -19.24 -7.71
N VAL A 225 -5.81 -18.05 -7.52
CA VAL A 225 -6.49 -16.99 -6.73
C VAL A 225 -7.60 -16.30 -7.54
N GLY A 226 -7.48 -16.29 -8.84
CA GLY A 226 -8.41 -15.61 -9.73
C GLY A 226 -7.75 -14.47 -10.51
N LYS A 227 -8.57 -13.66 -11.17
CA LYS A 227 -8.09 -12.53 -11.97
C LYS A 227 -7.72 -11.35 -11.09
N GLN A 228 -6.72 -10.58 -11.53
CA GLN A 228 -6.42 -9.30 -10.92
C GLN A 228 -7.63 -8.36 -11.00
N VAL A 229 -7.76 -7.49 -10.01
CA VAL A 229 -8.78 -6.46 -9.95
C VAL A 229 -8.10 -5.15 -9.60
N THR A 230 -8.30 -4.13 -10.43
CA THR A 230 -7.87 -2.76 -10.15
C THR A 230 -8.98 -1.82 -10.60
N GLU A 231 -9.58 -1.12 -9.67
CA GLU A 231 -10.71 -0.22 -9.90
C GLU A 231 -10.46 1.16 -9.28
#